data_8a10308261a002c2e53262fee4e249b7
#
_entry.id   8a10308261a002c2e53262fee4e249b7
#
_cell.length_a   1.000
_cell.length_b   1.000
_cell.length_c   1.000
_cell.angle_alpha   90.00
_cell.angle_beta   90.00
_cell.angle_gamma   90.00
#
_symmetry.space_group_name_H-M   'P 1'
#
loop_
_entity.id
_entity.type
_entity.pdbx_description
1 polymer ?
#
loop_
_entity_poly.entity_id
_entity_poly.type
_entity_poly.pdbx_seq_one_letter_code
_entity_poly.pdbx_strand_id
1 'polypeptide(L)'
;MQTNTIKKEEFSRNADHLVKHTFNTFDFYTDSTDEPSDRLKAVAVTLRDDGYHIEDEPCVIIEEELSKYNVDDYRFDIWQTVNSYKSFEHSDREYTVMTDSEADKAWDEALDSYIDECLDIPENVRFYFDEEKWKSDARMDGRGHSLNHYDGGEEEANINDVDYYIYRRN
;
A
#
# COMPACT_ATOMS: atom_id res chain seq x y z
N MET A 1 -1.07 24.57 0.86
CA MET A 1 -1.37 23.85 -0.39
C MET A 1 -2.35 22.76 -0.03
N GLN A 2 -3.55 22.79 -0.58
CA GLN A 2 -4.57 21.78 -0.31
C GLN A 2 -4.14 20.51 -1.03
N THR A 3 -3.85 19.47 -0.28
CA THR A 3 -3.81 18.10 -0.78
C THR A 3 -5.19 17.81 -1.34
N ASN A 4 -5.26 17.44 -2.61
CA ASN A 4 -6.47 16.88 -3.21
C ASN A 4 -6.73 15.48 -2.64
N THR A 5 -6.97 15.40 -1.36
CA THR A 5 -7.62 14.24 -0.78
C THR A 5 -9.05 14.33 -1.28
N ILE A 6 -9.39 13.55 -2.29
CA ILE A 6 -10.79 13.32 -2.66
C ILE A 6 -11.45 12.84 -1.39
N LYS A 7 -12.32 13.69 -0.82
CA LYS A 7 -12.94 13.31 0.44
C LYS A 7 -13.74 12.05 0.18
N LYS A 8 -13.52 11.01 0.97
CA LYS A 8 -14.28 9.76 0.95
C LYS A 8 -15.79 9.98 0.72
N GLU A 9 -16.34 11.05 1.27
CA GLU A 9 -17.75 11.45 1.14
C GLU A 9 -18.14 11.98 -0.26
N GLU A 10 -17.23 12.53 -1.05
CA GLU A 10 -17.51 12.97 -2.42
C GLU A 10 -17.47 11.81 -3.40
N PHE A 11 -16.61 10.85 -3.16
CA PHE A 11 -16.46 9.66 -3.99
C PHE A 11 -17.68 8.73 -3.85
N SER A 12 -18.23 8.57 -2.64
CA SER A 12 -19.39 7.72 -2.39
C SER A 12 -20.73 8.22 -3.00
N ARG A 13 -20.76 9.41 -3.60
CA ARG A 13 -22.00 9.98 -4.12
C ARG A 13 -22.24 9.76 -5.61
N ASN A 14 -21.25 9.36 -6.37
CA ASN A 14 -21.38 9.28 -7.82
C ASN A 14 -20.44 8.26 -8.45
N ALA A 15 -20.89 7.01 -8.55
CA ALA A 15 -20.15 5.93 -9.18
C ALA A 15 -20.17 5.98 -10.72
N ASP A 16 -20.91 6.91 -11.31
CA ASP A 16 -21.10 6.99 -12.77
C ASP A 16 -19.81 7.37 -13.53
N HIS A 17 -18.78 7.81 -12.80
CA HIS A 17 -17.48 8.16 -13.38
C HIS A 17 -16.43 7.04 -13.30
N LEU A 18 -16.76 5.92 -12.66
CA LEU A 18 -15.82 4.81 -12.53
C LEU A 18 -15.60 4.10 -13.85
N VAL A 19 -14.35 3.79 -14.12
CA VAL A 19 -13.90 3.08 -15.30
C VAL A 19 -13.50 1.67 -14.94
N LYS A 20 -14.09 0.71 -15.66
CA LYS A 20 -13.77 -0.71 -15.51
C LYS A 20 -12.49 -1.04 -16.25
N HIS A 21 -11.59 -1.71 -15.56
CA HIS A 21 -10.38 -2.30 -16.11
C HIS A 21 -10.37 -3.81 -15.87
N THR A 22 -9.68 -4.53 -16.75
CA THR A 22 -9.49 -5.99 -16.62
C THR A 22 -8.00 -6.30 -16.70
N PHE A 23 -7.47 -6.99 -15.70
CA PHE A 23 -6.10 -7.46 -15.70
C PHE A 23 -6.04 -8.91 -15.19
N ASN A 24 -5.42 -9.82 -15.95
CA ASN A 24 -5.31 -11.25 -15.61
C ASN A 24 -6.64 -11.90 -15.16
N THR A 25 -7.74 -11.63 -15.88
CA THR A 25 -9.09 -12.12 -15.56
C THR A 25 -9.74 -11.50 -14.31
N PHE A 26 -9.10 -10.54 -13.68
CA PHE A 26 -9.64 -9.78 -12.58
C PHE A 26 -10.16 -8.43 -13.08
N ASP A 27 -11.43 -8.14 -12.79
CA ASP A 27 -12.05 -6.85 -13.10
C ASP A 27 -12.00 -5.96 -11.87
N PHE A 28 -11.59 -4.72 -12.05
CA PHE A 28 -11.58 -3.70 -11.02
C PHE A 28 -11.95 -2.34 -11.61
N TYR A 29 -12.20 -1.38 -10.75
CA TYR A 29 -12.63 -0.04 -11.15
C TYR A 29 -11.67 1.00 -10.60
N THR A 30 -11.46 2.07 -11.36
CA THR A 30 -10.70 3.25 -10.94
C THR A 30 -11.51 4.51 -11.24
N ASP A 31 -11.05 5.63 -10.72
CA ASP A 31 -11.61 6.95 -11.01
C ASP A 31 -10.97 7.61 -12.24
N SER A 32 -10.04 6.92 -12.91
CA SER A 32 -9.34 7.41 -14.09
C SER A 32 -9.66 6.60 -15.34
N THR A 33 -9.71 7.29 -16.48
CA THR A 33 -9.79 6.67 -17.82
C THR A 33 -8.43 6.23 -18.34
N ASP A 34 -7.34 6.58 -17.66
CA ASP A 34 -6.00 6.22 -18.05
C ASP A 34 -5.74 4.73 -17.83
N GLU A 35 -4.78 4.18 -18.55
CA GLU A 35 -4.33 2.81 -18.34
C GLU A 35 -3.78 2.68 -16.90
N PRO A 36 -4.21 1.67 -16.13
CA PRO A 36 -3.74 1.48 -14.77
C PRO A 36 -2.22 1.32 -14.70
N SER A 37 -1.60 1.95 -13.71
CA SER A 37 -0.17 1.78 -13.45
C SER A 37 0.17 0.33 -13.11
N ASP A 38 1.42 -0.07 -13.30
CA ASP A 38 1.86 -1.42 -12.94
C ASP A 38 1.73 -1.67 -11.44
N ARG A 39 1.88 -0.64 -10.61
CA ARG A 39 1.66 -0.73 -9.16
C ARG A 39 0.18 -0.99 -8.82
N LEU A 40 -0.74 -0.32 -9.52
CA LEU A 40 -2.16 -0.56 -9.35
C LEU A 40 -2.54 -1.99 -9.80
N LYS A 41 -1.95 -2.47 -10.90
CA LYS A 41 -2.10 -3.87 -11.34
C LYS A 41 -1.59 -4.86 -10.30
N ALA A 42 -0.49 -4.55 -9.61
CA ALA A 42 0.04 -5.37 -8.52
C ALA A 42 -0.97 -5.49 -7.37
N VAL A 43 -1.57 -4.38 -6.93
CA VAL A 43 -2.65 -4.41 -5.93
C VAL A 43 -3.83 -5.25 -6.41
N ALA A 44 -4.22 -5.11 -7.67
CA ALA A 44 -5.33 -5.90 -8.23
C ALA A 44 -5.03 -7.41 -8.17
N VAL A 45 -3.78 -7.83 -8.39
CA VAL A 45 -3.36 -9.24 -8.23
C VAL A 45 -3.50 -9.69 -6.78
N THR A 46 -2.97 -8.92 -5.83
CA THR A 46 -3.07 -9.21 -4.40
C THR A 46 -4.53 -9.34 -3.97
N LEU A 47 -5.39 -8.41 -4.37
CA LEU A 47 -6.82 -8.47 -4.03
C LEU A 47 -7.52 -9.71 -4.58
N ARG A 48 -7.18 -10.11 -5.80
CA ARG A 48 -7.70 -11.35 -6.38
C ARG A 48 -7.29 -12.56 -5.54
N ASP A 49 -6.03 -12.60 -5.13
CA ASP A 49 -5.48 -13.72 -4.36
C ASP A 49 -6.04 -13.74 -2.93
N ASP A 50 -6.37 -12.58 -2.37
CA ASP A 50 -7.14 -12.41 -1.13
C ASP A 50 -8.63 -12.84 -1.24
N GLY A 51 -9.07 -13.23 -2.42
CA GLY A 51 -10.43 -13.73 -2.65
C GLY A 51 -11.49 -12.65 -2.87
N TYR A 52 -11.09 -11.44 -3.26
CA TYR A 52 -12.05 -10.43 -3.71
C TYR A 52 -12.68 -10.87 -5.03
N HIS A 53 -13.95 -11.24 -4.97
CA HIS A 53 -14.75 -11.63 -6.12
C HIS A 53 -15.58 -10.43 -6.60
N ILE A 54 -15.47 -10.13 -7.88
CA ILE A 54 -16.01 -8.91 -8.48
C ILE A 54 -17.42 -9.09 -8.97
N GLU A 55 -17.88 -10.32 -9.18
CA GLU A 55 -19.21 -10.56 -9.73
C GLU A 55 -20.34 -10.01 -8.83
N ASP A 56 -20.11 -10.03 -7.51
CA ASP A 56 -21.10 -9.59 -6.53
C ASP A 56 -20.72 -8.26 -5.82
N GLU A 57 -19.41 -7.95 -5.73
CA GLU A 57 -18.89 -6.80 -4.99
C GLU A 57 -17.74 -6.12 -5.77
N PRO A 58 -18.05 -5.17 -6.66
CA PRO A 58 -17.03 -4.48 -7.44
C PRO A 58 -16.00 -3.81 -6.56
N CYS A 59 -14.72 -4.10 -6.80
CA CYS A 59 -13.60 -3.49 -6.11
C CYS A 59 -13.18 -2.21 -6.83
N VAL A 60 -13.09 -1.12 -6.10
CA VAL A 60 -12.59 0.17 -6.59
C VAL A 60 -11.23 0.43 -5.97
N ILE A 61 -10.24 0.67 -6.81
CA ILE A 61 -8.87 0.96 -6.39
C ILE A 61 -8.55 2.40 -6.74
N ILE A 62 -8.14 3.18 -5.75
CA ILE A 62 -7.69 4.57 -5.94
C ILE A 62 -6.22 4.66 -5.63
N GLU A 63 -5.48 5.19 -6.59
CA GLU A 63 -4.06 5.46 -6.46
C GLU A 63 -3.83 6.87 -5.91
N GLU A 64 -3.17 6.96 -4.76
CA GLU A 64 -2.68 8.23 -4.21
C GLU A 64 -1.16 8.27 -4.30
N GLU A 65 -0.63 9.19 -5.09
CA GLU A 65 0.80 9.44 -5.15
C GLU A 65 1.21 10.41 -4.04
N LEU A 66 1.99 9.93 -3.08
CA LEU A 66 2.52 10.74 -1.97
C LEU A 66 3.91 11.31 -2.25
N SER A 67 4.32 11.39 -3.50
CA SER A 67 5.66 11.80 -3.97
C SER A 67 6.21 13.13 -3.41
N LYS A 68 5.46 13.81 -2.54
CA LYS A 68 5.88 15.08 -1.93
C LYS A 68 6.73 14.93 -0.66
N TYR A 69 6.90 13.71 -0.15
CA TYR A 69 7.58 13.47 1.12
C TYR A 69 8.67 12.39 1.05
N ASN A 70 9.65 12.56 0.15
CA ASN A 70 10.93 11.83 0.12
C ASN A 70 10.91 10.31 -0.12
N VAL A 71 9.81 9.65 -0.15
CA VAL A 71 9.68 8.26 -0.58
C VAL A 71 8.58 8.24 -1.62
N ASP A 72 8.82 7.60 -2.75
CA ASP A 72 7.79 7.32 -3.75
C ASP A 72 6.81 6.29 -3.16
N ASP A 73 6.05 6.74 -2.17
CA ASP A 73 5.12 5.92 -1.41
C ASP A 73 3.77 5.97 -2.13
N TYR A 74 3.53 4.98 -2.96
CA TYR A 74 2.26 4.84 -3.64
C TYR A 74 1.26 4.16 -2.72
N ARG A 75 0.21 4.88 -2.36
CA ARG A 75 -0.90 4.41 -1.57
C ARG A 75 -2.08 4.06 -2.44
N PHE A 76 -2.73 2.97 -2.11
CA PHE A 76 -3.92 2.49 -2.79
C PHE A 76 -5.04 2.30 -1.78
N ASP A 77 -6.12 3.03 -1.95
CA ASP A 77 -7.36 2.87 -1.19
C ASP A 77 -8.28 1.88 -1.90
N ILE A 78 -8.75 0.86 -1.18
CA ILE A 78 -9.64 -0.15 -1.71
C ILE A 78 -11.04 0.06 -1.16
N TRP A 79 -12.01 0.12 -2.05
CA TRP A 79 -13.42 0.32 -1.71
C TRP A 79 -14.28 -0.77 -2.35
N GLN A 80 -15.37 -1.09 -1.70
CA GLN A 80 -16.39 -1.99 -2.23
C GLN A 80 -17.67 -1.22 -2.53
N THR A 81 -18.37 -1.61 -3.58
CA THR A 81 -19.69 -1.06 -3.90
C THR A 81 -20.79 -2.03 -3.46
N VAL A 82 -21.85 -1.52 -2.85
CA VAL A 82 -23.00 -2.32 -2.46
C VAL A 82 -24.15 -2.07 -3.43
N ASN A 83 -24.65 -3.14 -4.05
CA ASN A 83 -25.95 -3.29 -4.75
C ASN A 83 -26.30 -2.39 -5.94
N SER A 84 -25.53 -1.42 -6.24
CA SER A 84 -25.62 -0.66 -7.49
C SER A 84 -24.50 0.34 -7.46
N TYR A 85 -23.71 0.44 -8.42
CA TYR A 85 -22.61 1.41 -8.59
C TYR A 85 -22.88 2.87 -8.14
N LYS A 86 -23.83 3.06 -7.24
CA LYS A 86 -24.31 4.35 -6.73
C LYS A 86 -23.95 4.62 -5.27
N SER A 87 -23.51 3.60 -4.53
CA SER A 87 -23.07 3.76 -3.15
C SER A 87 -21.89 2.85 -2.86
N PHE A 88 -20.90 3.37 -2.11
CA PHE A 88 -19.72 2.65 -1.71
C PHE A 88 -19.75 2.39 -0.22
N GLU A 89 -19.46 1.15 0.17
CA GLU A 89 -18.98 0.88 1.52
C GLU A 89 -17.46 0.84 1.48
N HIS A 90 -16.87 1.46 2.48
CA HIS A 90 -15.43 1.41 2.65
C HIS A 90 -15.00 0.02 3.07
N SER A 91 -14.03 -0.56 2.38
CA SER A 91 -13.33 -1.72 2.91
C SER A 91 -12.32 -1.33 3.99
N ASP A 92 -12.05 -0.03 4.15
CA ASP A 92 -11.03 0.53 5.04
C ASP A 92 -9.63 -0.10 4.86
N ARG A 93 -9.31 -0.55 3.65
CA ARG A 93 -8.03 -1.16 3.35
C ARG A 93 -7.15 -0.19 2.56
N GLU A 94 -5.98 0.06 3.13
CA GLU A 94 -4.93 0.82 2.47
C GLU A 94 -3.73 -0.09 2.19
N TYR A 95 -3.16 0.04 1.00
CA TYR A 95 -1.96 -0.69 0.59
C TYR A 95 -0.89 0.27 0.14
N THR A 96 0.36 -0.07 0.45
CA THR A 96 1.55 0.56 -0.13
C THR A 96 2.23 -0.44 -1.05
N VAL A 97 2.64 0.03 -2.23
CA VAL A 97 3.30 -0.80 -3.24
C VAL A 97 4.68 -0.24 -3.54
N MET A 98 5.68 -1.09 -3.46
CA MET A 98 7.08 -0.72 -3.65
C MET A 98 7.78 -1.72 -4.56
N THR A 99 8.77 -1.27 -5.32
CA THR A 99 9.77 -2.16 -5.92
C THR A 99 10.72 -2.67 -4.84
N ASP A 100 11.54 -3.67 -5.14
CA ASP A 100 12.48 -4.23 -4.18
C ASP A 100 13.42 -3.16 -3.56
N SER A 101 13.99 -2.30 -4.40
CA SER A 101 14.89 -1.24 -3.93
C SER A 101 14.19 -0.17 -3.10
N GLU A 102 12.92 0.13 -3.38
CA GLU A 102 12.12 1.06 -2.58
C GLU A 102 11.74 0.45 -1.24
N ALA A 103 11.39 -0.84 -1.23
CA ALA A 103 11.07 -1.56 -0.01
C ALA A 103 12.28 -1.68 0.92
N ASP A 104 13.47 -1.97 0.37
CA ASP A 104 14.71 -2.01 1.16
C ASP A 104 15.04 -0.65 1.77
N LYS A 105 14.89 0.42 0.99
CA LYS A 105 15.11 1.78 1.49
C LYS A 105 14.11 2.16 2.58
N ALA A 106 12.82 1.91 2.35
CA ALA A 106 11.78 2.17 3.34
C ALA A 106 12.00 1.36 4.62
N TRP A 107 12.51 0.14 4.48
CA TRP A 107 12.84 -0.70 5.64
C TRP A 107 13.99 -0.12 6.46
N ASP A 108 15.07 0.33 5.81
CA ASP A 108 16.19 0.99 6.51
C ASP A 108 15.70 2.24 7.25
N GLU A 109 14.90 3.07 6.60
CA GLU A 109 14.31 4.27 7.21
C GLU A 109 13.40 3.94 8.41
N ALA A 110 12.60 2.87 8.30
CA ALA A 110 11.75 2.42 9.40
C ALA A 110 12.57 1.93 10.59
N LEU A 111 13.66 1.19 10.35
CA LEU A 111 14.58 0.73 11.41
C LEU A 111 15.30 1.90 12.08
N ASP A 112 15.75 2.91 11.31
CA ASP A 112 16.36 4.13 11.86
C ASP A 112 15.38 4.88 12.74
N SER A 113 14.16 5.10 12.25
CA SER A 113 13.10 5.76 13.03
C SER A 113 12.79 5.01 14.32
N TYR A 114 12.78 3.68 14.27
CA TYR A 114 12.53 2.86 15.45
C TYR A 114 13.64 3.01 16.50
N ILE A 115 14.91 3.06 16.06
CA ILE A 115 16.06 3.28 16.96
C ILE A 115 15.95 4.66 17.65
N ASP A 116 15.58 5.68 16.87
CA ASP A 116 15.56 7.06 17.37
C ASP A 116 14.34 7.38 18.22
N GLU A 117 13.17 6.82 17.90
CA GLU A 117 11.90 7.19 18.50
C GLU A 117 11.38 6.18 19.53
N CYS A 118 11.71 4.89 19.36
CA CYS A 118 11.14 3.83 20.17
C CYS A 118 12.13 3.18 21.15
N LEU A 119 13.44 3.18 20.82
CA LEU A 119 14.45 2.66 21.75
C LEU A 119 14.86 3.75 22.74
N ASP A 120 14.58 3.50 24.03
CA ASP A 120 15.04 4.39 25.12
C ASP A 120 16.52 4.10 25.44
N ILE A 121 17.41 4.53 24.54
CA ILE A 121 18.86 4.37 24.70
C ILE A 121 19.40 5.57 25.50
N PRO A 122 19.87 5.36 26.75
CA PRO A 122 20.42 6.43 27.55
C PRO A 122 21.61 7.11 26.86
N GLU A 123 21.66 8.43 26.89
CA GLU A 123 22.68 9.26 26.22
C GLU A 123 24.13 8.79 26.51
N ASN A 124 24.39 8.41 27.75
CA ASN A 124 25.72 7.98 28.19
C ASN A 124 26.16 6.61 27.65
N VAL A 125 25.25 5.82 27.09
CA VAL A 125 25.54 4.51 26.47
C VAL A 125 25.31 4.50 24.97
N ARG A 126 24.69 5.55 24.40
CA ARG A 126 24.39 5.62 22.96
C ARG A 126 25.66 5.44 22.11
N PHE A 127 26.79 5.95 22.54
CA PHE A 127 28.07 5.78 21.83
C PHE A 127 28.52 4.32 21.71
N TYR A 128 28.08 3.46 22.60
CA TYR A 128 28.40 2.02 22.61
C TYR A 128 27.34 1.15 21.98
N PHE A 129 26.22 1.76 21.57
CA PHE A 129 25.15 1.03 20.90
C PHE A 129 25.54 0.72 19.46
N ASP A 130 25.56 -0.55 19.11
CA ASP A 130 25.88 -1.05 17.77
C ASP A 130 24.59 -1.09 16.93
N GLU A 131 24.29 0.02 16.28
CA GLU A 131 23.09 0.20 15.46
C GLU A 131 23.05 -0.80 14.29
N GLU A 132 24.20 -1.04 13.64
CA GLU A 132 24.28 -1.97 12.51
C GLU A 132 23.99 -3.41 12.93
N LYS A 133 24.49 -3.80 14.09
CA LYS A 133 24.21 -5.13 14.63
C LYS A 133 22.73 -5.26 14.98
N TRP A 134 22.17 -4.25 15.62
CA TRP A 134 20.75 -4.24 15.97
C TRP A 134 19.86 -4.33 14.71
N LYS A 135 20.14 -3.52 13.68
CA LYS A 135 19.44 -3.58 12.40
C LYS A 135 19.57 -4.95 11.72
N SER A 136 20.78 -5.53 11.76
CA SER A 136 21.01 -6.87 11.23
C SER A 136 20.16 -7.93 11.92
N ASP A 137 20.02 -7.84 13.23
CA ASP A 137 19.20 -8.77 14.02
C ASP A 137 17.68 -8.53 13.72
N ALA A 138 17.26 -7.25 13.63
CA ALA A 138 15.87 -6.89 13.29
C ALA A 138 15.47 -7.33 11.88
N ARG A 139 16.40 -7.32 10.92
CA ARG A 139 16.14 -7.80 9.56
C ARG A 139 15.84 -9.30 9.46
N MET A 140 16.13 -10.07 10.49
CA MET A 140 15.77 -11.49 10.53
C MET A 140 14.26 -11.73 10.59
N ASP A 141 13.50 -10.74 11.05
CA ASP A 141 12.03 -10.79 11.12
C ASP A 141 11.36 -10.49 9.76
N GLY A 142 12.13 -9.98 8.77
CA GLY A 142 11.65 -9.65 7.43
C GLY A 142 11.05 -8.25 7.30
N ARG A 143 10.97 -7.76 6.07
CA ARG A 143 10.48 -6.40 5.74
C ARG A 143 9.01 -6.22 6.14
N GLY A 144 8.20 -7.24 5.93
CA GLY A 144 6.77 -7.21 6.26
C GLY A 144 6.53 -6.83 7.72
N HIS A 145 7.36 -7.31 8.65
CA HIS A 145 7.23 -6.98 10.06
C HIS A 145 7.34 -5.47 10.36
N SER A 146 8.15 -4.76 9.58
CA SER A 146 8.37 -3.31 9.74
C SER A 146 7.45 -2.45 8.87
N LEU A 147 7.08 -2.93 7.68
CA LEU A 147 6.39 -2.13 6.67
C LEU A 147 4.88 -2.39 6.60
N ASN A 148 4.44 -3.59 6.98
CA ASN A 148 3.04 -3.95 7.03
C ASN A 148 2.49 -3.70 8.43
N HIS A 149 1.57 -2.76 8.56
CA HIS A 149 1.04 -2.34 9.86
C HIS A 149 -0.17 -3.17 10.31
N TYR A 150 -0.64 -4.08 9.47
CA TYR A 150 -1.83 -4.89 9.79
C TYR A 150 -1.46 -6.27 10.33
N ASP A 151 -0.75 -7.07 9.57
CA ASP A 151 -0.46 -8.48 9.92
C ASP A 151 1.01 -8.87 9.81
N GLY A 152 1.87 -7.93 9.40
CA GLY A 152 3.31 -8.17 9.24
C GLY A 152 3.66 -8.98 7.97
N GLY A 153 2.69 -9.25 7.09
CA GLY A 153 2.89 -9.97 5.84
C GLY A 153 3.54 -9.13 4.75
N GLU A 154 4.10 -9.79 3.76
CA GLU A 154 4.60 -9.19 2.53
C GLU A 154 4.01 -9.98 1.36
N GLU A 155 3.24 -9.32 0.51
CA GLU A 155 2.72 -9.90 -0.71
C GLU A 155 3.61 -9.50 -1.89
N GLU A 156 3.73 -10.36 -2.88
CA GLU A 156 4.57 -10.15 -4.06
C GLU A 156 3.75 -10.32 -5.33
N ALA A 157 3.91 -9.40 -6.28
CA ALA A 157 3.31 -9.50 -7.60
C ALA A 157 4.32 -9.12 -8.69
N ASN A 158 4.47 -9.96 -9.69
CA ASN A 158 5.30 -9.67 -10.86
C ASN A 158 4.44 -9.04 -11.96
N ILE A 159 4.76 -7.82 -12.36
CA ILE A 159 4.10 -7.10 -13.44
C ILE A 159 5.14 -6.62 -14.44
N ASN A 160 5.05 -7.07 -15.69
CA ASN A 160 5.98 -6.68 -16.75
C ASN A 160 7.46 -6.92 -16.40
N ASP A 161 7.76 -8.08 -15.81
CA ASP A 161 9.11 -8.47 -15.35
C ASP A 161 9.69 -7.61 -14.22
N VAL A 162 8.84 -6.86 -13.51
CA VAL A 162 9.20 -6.11 -12.30
C VAL A 162 8.46 -6.72 -11.10
N ASP A 163 9.20 -7.02 -10.04
CA ASP A 163 8.63 -7.49 -8.79
C ASP A 163 8.21 -6.30 -7.93
N TYR A 164 6.95 -6.33 -7.52
CA TYR A 164 6.36 -5.36 -6.61
C TYR A 164 6.01 -6.05 -5.30
N TYR A 165 6.31 -5.37 -4.20
CA TYR A 165 6.01 -5.78 -2.84
C TYR A 165 4.89 -4.93 -2.28
N ILE A 166 3.86 -5.59 -1.74
CA ILE A 166 2.62 -4.97 -1.32
C ILE A 166 2.48 -5.14 0.19
N TYR A 167 2.28 -4.01 0.88
CA TYR A 167 2.15 -3.96 2.33
C TYR A 167 0.81 -3.35 2.71
N ARG A 168 0.06 -4.05 3.55
CA ARG A 168 -1.20 -3.54 4.08
C ARG A 168 -0.95 -2.57 5.23
N ARG A 169 -1.64 -1.42 5.22
CA ARG A 169 -1.43 -0.34 6.20
C ARG A 169 -2.40 -0.38 7.38
N ASN A 170 -3.59 -1.00 7.21
CA ASN A 170 -4.65 -1.04 8.22
C ASN A 170 -5.52 -2.30 8.12
#